data_9c4edb8a3b02019a8e4ab9c2dd4d9447
#
_entry.id   9c4edb8a3b02019a8e4ab9c2dd4d9447
#
_cell.length_a   1.000
_cell.length_b   1.000
_cell.length_c   1.000
_cell.angle_alpha   90.00
_cell.angle_beta   90.00
_cell.angle_gamma   90.00
#
_symmetry.space_group_name_H-M   'P 1'
#
loop_
_entity.id
_entity.type
_entity.pdbx_description
1 polymer ?
#
loop_
_entity_poly.entity_id
_entity_poly.type
_entity_poly.pdbx_seq_one_letter_code
_entity_poly.pdbx_strand_id
1 'polypeptide(L)'
;MTATGTEVAARRLPFYAALSYDGRITFEPSDPLDAAIIGADSDHQRRDKGFGPALGPDAAKRTIAMFEAVGYFVVNAAADWVLRPHDRDMLVALVDGWASAAREVGQQSLPEIATWLTHRRDALSHEKSSIRVGHIDVFAAPIARR
;
A
#
# COMPACT_ATOMS: atom_id res chain seq x y z
N MET A 1 -1.99 8.38 17.05
CA MET A 1 -2.24 6.95 17.42
C MET A 1 -3.65 6.61 17.01
N THR A 2 -3.86 5.51 16.30
CA THR A 2 -5.24 5.09 15.98
C THR A 2 -5.91 4.60 17.24
N ALA A 3 -7.23 4.82 17.40
CA ALA A 3 -8.00 4.38 18.57
C ALA A 3 -7.81 2.87 18.83
N THR A 4 -7.75 2.06 17.78
CA THR A 4 -7.50 0.61 17.84
C THR A 4 -6.17 0.26 18.49
N GLY A 5 -5.06 0.92 18.12
CA GLY A 5 -3.74 0.62 18.69
C GLY A 5 -3.65 0.95 20.18
N THR A 6 -4.31 2.02 20.62
CA THR A 6 -4.38 2.40 22.04
C THR A 6 -5.14 1.37 22.86
N GLU A 7 -6.27 0.91 22.34
CA GLU A 7 -7.12 -0.09 23.01
C GLU A 7 -6.40 -1.45 23.14
N VAL A 8 -5.74 -1.90 22.08
CA VAL A 8 -4.95 -3.14 22.08
C VAL A 8 -3.84 -3.07 23.12
N ALA A 9 -3.11 -1.95 23.17
CA ALA A 9 -2.02 -1.76 24.14
C ALA A 9 -2.53 -1.68 25.58
N ALA A 10 -3.64 -0.98 25.83
CA ALA A 10 -4.26 -0.87 27.15
C ALA A 10 -4.70 -2.24 27.69
N ARG A 11 -5.22 -3.09 26.83
CA ARG A 11 -5.64 -4.47 27.19
C ARG A 11 -4.49 -5.49 27.15
N ARG A 12 -3.28 -5.09 26.79
CA ARG A 12 -2.11 -5.98 26.65
C ARG A 12 -2.37 -7.18 25.74
N LEU A 13 -3.10 -6.96 24.65
CA LEU A 13 -3.41 -7.99 23.66
C LEU A 13 -2.30 -8.05 22.59
N PRO A 14 -2.04 -9.23 21.99
CA PRO A 14 -1.21 -9.31 20.80
C PRO A 14 -1.91 -8.61 19.63
N PHE A 15 -1.12 -8.08 18.70
CA PHE A 15 -1.59 -7.41 17.50
C PHE A 15 -0.92 -8.03 16.27
N TYR A 16 -1.71 -8.27 15.23
CA TYR A 16 -1.21 -8.67 13.93
C TYR A 16 -1.88 -7.85 12.82
N ALA A 17 -1.07 -7.28 11.95
CA ALA A 17 -1.52 -6.62 10.73
C ALA A 17 -0.83 -7.26 9.53
N ALA A 18 -1.61 -7.79 8.62
CA ALA A 18 -1.13 -8.33 7.36
C ALA A 18 -1.37 -7.33 6.22
N LEU A 19 -0.57 -7.44 5.15
CA LEU A 19 -0.77 -6.73 3.89
C LEU A 19 -0.85 -5.20 4.05
N SER A 20 -0.01 -4.64 4.93
CA SER A 20 0.10 -3.19 5.05
C SER A 20 0.94 -2.65 3.90
N TYR A 21 0.29 -2.01 2.94
CA TYR A 21 0.97 -1.37 1.80
C TYR A 21 2.01 -0.36 2.27
N ASP A 22 3.21 -0.40 1.71
CA ASP A 22 4.36 0.40 2.15
C ASP A 22 4.83 1.46 1.13
N GLY A 23 4.08 1.67 0.06
CA GLY A 23 4.37 2.66 -0.98
C GLY A 23 5.25 2.14 -2.12
N ARG A 24 5.81 0.94 -2.01
CA ARG A 24 6.64 0.37 -3.07
C ARG A 24 5.79 -0.35 -4.11
N ILE A 25 5.89 0.07 -5.36
CA ILE A 25 5.32 -0.64 -6.50
C ILE A 25 6.35 -0.63 -7.62
N THR A 26 6.59 -1.79 -8.23
CA THR A 26 7.44 -1.93 -9.41
C THR A 26 6.67 -2.60 -10.54
N PHE A 27 6.88 -2.11 -11.73
CA PHE A 27 6.24 -2.60 -12.96
C PHE A 27 7.28 -3.16 -13.92
N GLU A 28 6.95 -4.27 -14.54
CA GLU A 28 7.63 -4.81 -15.71
C GLU A 28 6.63 -4.96 -16.87
N PRO A 29 6.84 -4.32 -18.01
CA PRO A 29 7.89 -3.30 -18.27
C PRO A 29 7.63 -2.00 -17.50
N SER A 30 8.68 -1.21 -17.23
CA SER A 30 8.55 0.10 -16.60
C SER A 30 8.00 1.16 -17.58
N ASP A 31 7.35 2.20 -17.03
CA ASP A 31 6.86 3.35 -17.78
C ASP A 31 7.30 4.64 -17.08
N PRO A 32 7.67 5.70 -17.83
CA PRO A 32 8.11 6.98 -17.24
C PRO A 32 7.09 7.63 -16.29
N LEU A 33 5.79 7.33 -16.45
CA LEU A 33 4.72 7.86 -15.60
C LEU A 33 4.43 7.02 -14.36
N ASP A 34 5.03 5.85 -14.19
CA ASP A 34 4.78 4.96 -13.06
C ASP A 34 4.90 5.66 -11.71
N ALA A 35 6.01 6.35 -11.49
CA ALA A 35 6.27 7.03 -10.22
C ALA A 35 5.22 8.12 -9.92
N ALA A 36 4.78 8.86 -10.92
CA ALA A 36 3.78 9.92 -10.78
C ALA A 36 2.40 9.34 -10.42
N ILE A 37 1.99 8.27 -11.11
CA ILE A 37 0.71 7.58 -10.84
C ILE A 37 0.69 6.96 -9.45
N ILE A 38 1.76 6.28 -9.04
CA ILE A 38 1.86 5.67 -7.71
C ILE A 38 1.97 6.73 -6.61
N GLY A 39 2.64 7.85 -6.87
CA GLY A 39 2.65 8.99 -5.96
C GLY A 39 1.23 9.54 -5.71
N ALA A 40 0.44 9.67 -6.78
CA ALA A 40 -0.96 10.10 -6.67
C ALA A 40 -1.82 9.10 -5.88
N ASP A 41 -1.63 7.78 -6.08
CA ASP A 41 -2.32 6.77 -5.27
C ASP A 41 -1.95 6.89 -3.78
N SER A 42 -0.68 7.06 -3.47
CA SER A 42 -0.22 7.26 -2.09
C SER A 42 -0.85 8.50 -1.45
N ASP A 43 -0.98 9.59 -2.19
CA ASP A 43 -1.65 10.81 -1.73
C ASP A 43 -3.15 10.59 -1.56
N HIS A 44 -3.78 9.85 -2.48
CA HIS A 44 -5.19 9.46 -2.36
C HIS A 44 -5.45 8.63 -1.11
N GLN A 45 -4.55 7.69 -0.78
CA GLN A 45 -4.65 6.87 0.42
C GLN A 45 -4.52 7.67 1.73
N ARG A 46 -3.82 8.82 1.72
CA ARG A 46 -3.68 9.70 2.89
C ARG A 46 -4.88 10.62 3.13
N ARG A 47 -5.82 10.70 2.18
CA ARG A 47 -7.00 11.56 2.32
C ARG A 47 -7.90 11.12 3.47
N ASP A 48 -8.57 12.10 4.06
CA ASP A 48 -9.63 11.86 5.05
C ASP A 48 -10.85 11.19 4.37
N LYS A 49 -11.21 10.04 4.87
CA LYS A 49 -12.38 9.26 4.42
C LYS A 49 -13.48 9.23 5.50
N GLY A 50 -13.52 10.25 6.36
CA GLY A 50 -14.51 10.39 7.43
C GLY A 50 -14.02 10.05 8.83
N PHE A 51 -12.74 9.61 8.97
CA PHE A 51 -12.12 9.26 10.25
C PHE A 51 -10.83 10.05 10.52
N GLY A 52 -10.63 11.15 9.82
CA GLY A 52 -9.41 11.94 9.81
C GLY A 52 -8.40 11.45 8.75
N PRO A 53 -7.30 12.20 8.56
CA PRO A 53 -6.26 11.83 7.59
C PRO A 53 -5.71 10.44 7.87
N ALA A 54 -5.67 9.61 6.83
CA ALA A 54 -5.13 8.27 6.92
C ALA A 54 -3.60 8.26 6.82
N LEU A 55 -2.95 7.24 7.38
CA LEU A 55 -1.50 7.10 7.36
C LEU A 55 -0.96 6.70 5.98
N GLY A 56 -1.80 6.12 5.13
CA GLY A 56 -1.40 5.63 3.82
C GLY A 56 -0.20 4.67 3.91
N PRO A 57 0.81 4.81 3.03
CA PRO A 57 2.00 3.96 3.03
C PRO A 57 2.82 3.96 4.33
N ASP A 58 2.64 4.95 5.20
CA ASP A 58 3.38 5.04 6.47
C ASP A 58 2.74 4.22 7.60
N ALA A 59 1.61 3.57 7.36
CA ALA A 59 0.83 2.88 8.39
C ALA A 59 1.64 1.80 9.11
N ALA A 60 2.35 0.91 8.38
CA ALA A 60 3.16 -0.14 8.98
C ALA A 60 4.28 0.43 9.86
N LYS A 61 5.04 1.40 9.34
CA LYS A 61 6.14 2.05 10.05
C LYS A 61 5.67 2.72 11.35
N ARG A 62 4.55 3.44 11.29
CA ARG A 62 4.00 4.10 12.47
C ARG A 62 3.43 3.11 13.48
N THR A 63 2.83 2.02 13.03
CA THR A 63 2.34 0.94 13.90
C THR A 63 3.49 0.28 14.65
N ILE A 64 4.59 -0.04 13.97
CA ILE A 64 5.80 -0.58 14.59
C ILE A 64 6.30 0.36 15.69
N ALA A 65 6.57 1.63 15.35
CA ALA A 65 7.09 2.61 16.29
C ALA A 65 6.17 2.81 17.50
N MET A 66 4.85 2.78 17.30
CA MET A 66 3.87 2.92 18.36
C MET A 66 3.94 1.76 19.36
N PHE A 67 3.98 0.52 18.88
CA PHE A 67 4.04 -0.65 19.75
C PHE A 67 5.39 -0.77 20.48
N GLU A 68 6.49 -0.45 19.82
CA GLU A 68 7.82 -0.36 20.45
C GLU A 68 7.83 0.70 21.59
N ALA A 69 7.24 1.87 21.36
CA ALA A 69 7.19 2.96 22.35
C ALA A 69 6.39 2.59 23.60
N VAL A 70 5.44 1.67 23.52
CA VAL A 70 4.68 1.16 24.69
C VAL A 70 5.22 -0.16 25.25
N GLY A 71 6.42 -0.56 24.85
CA GLY A 71 7.15 -1.68 25.41
C GLY A 71 6.68 -3.06 24.93
N TYR A 72 6.19 -3.13 23.68
CA TYR A 72 5.89 -4.41 23.02
C TYR A 72 7.14 -4.96 22.33
N PHE A 73 7.23 -6.27 22.26
CA PHE A 73 8.10 -6.94 21.32
C PHE A 73 7.45 -6.87 19.93
N VAL A 74 8.18 -6.40 18.92
CA VAL A 74 7.67 -6.22 17.56
C VAL A 74 8.53 -6.97 16.57
N VAL A 75 7.87 -7.73 15.69
CA VAL A 75 8.49 -8.37 14.53
C VAL A 75 7.76 -7.90 13.27
N ASN A 76 8.49 -7.68 12.21
CA ASN A 76 7.91 -7.36 10.91
C ASN A 76 8.68 -8.06 9.79
N ALA A 77 8.01 -8.28 8.66
CA ALA A 77 8.59 -8.89 7.48
C ALA A 77 7.93 -8.36 6.21
N ALA A 78 8.68 -8.35 5.11
CA ALA A 78 8.12 -8.07 3.80
C ALA A 78 7.17 -9.20 3.38
N ALA A 79 6.00 -8.83 2.87
CA ALA A 79 4.95 -9.72 2.40
C ALA A 79 4.42 -9.26 1.03
N ASP A 80 5.35 -8.93 0.13
CA ASP A 80 5.04 -8.34 -1.16
C ASP A 80 4.14 -9.25 -2.02
N TRP A 81 3.17 -8.66 -2.67
CA TRP A 81 2.49 -9.33 -3.78
C TRP A 81 3.38 -9.32 -5.01
N VAL A 82 3.47 -10.45 -5.66
CA VAL A 82 4.18 -10.62 -6.94
C VAL A 82 3.17 -11.15 -7.96
N LEU A 83 2.60 -10.23 -8.72
CA LEU A 83 1.59 -10.53 -9.74
C LEU A 83 2.28 -10.78 -11.07
N ARG A 84 1.93 -11.90 -11.69
CA ARG A 84 2.49 -12.37 -12.96
C ARG A 84 1.42 -12.32 -14.05
N PRO A 85 1.76 -12.52 -15.33
CA PRO A 85 0.79 -12.44 -16.45
C PRO A 85 -0.48 -13.27 -16.25
N HIS A 86 -0.40 -14.39 -15.53
CA HIS A 86 -1.58 -15.24 -15.26
C HIS A 86 -2.54 -14.66 -14.21
N ASP A 87 -2.10 -13.67 -13.42
CA ASP A 87 -2.95 -12.98 -12.43
C ASP A 87 -3.73 -11.81 -13.07
N ARG A 88 -4.22 -12.01 -14.28
CA ARG A 88 -4.74 -10.98 -15.18
C ARG A 88 -5.82 -10.09 -14.52
N ASP A 89 -6.79 -10.70 -13.86
CA ASP A 89 -7.92 -9.94 -13.28
C ASP A 89 -7.45 -9.01 -12.18
N MET A 90 -6.51 -9.45 -11.35
CA MET A 90 -5.91 -8.61 -10.31
C MET A 90 -5.05 -7.50 -10.93
N LEU A 91 -4.25 -7.80 -11.94
CA LEU A 91 -3.43 -6.81 -12.65
C LEU A 91 -4.31 -5.72 -13.26
N VAL A 92 -5.41 -6.08 -13.91
CA VAL A 92 -6.38 -5.12 -14.48
C VAL A 92 -6.99 -4.26 -13.38
N ALA A 93 -7.48 -4.87 -12.31
CA ALA A 93 -8.11 -4.15 -11.21
C ALA A 93 -7.17 -3.13 -10.55
N LEU A 94 -5.90 -3.49 -10.33
CA LEU A 94 -4.90 -2.59 -9.75
C LEU A 94 -4.59 -1.41 -10.69
N VAL A 95 -4.31 -1.68 -11.96
CA VAL A 95 -3.99 -0.65 -12.95
C VAL A 95 -5.15 0.35 -13.10
N ASP A 96 -6.38 -0.13 -13.19
CA ASP A 96 -7.57 0.72 -13.28
C ASP A 96 -7.80 1.52 -11.99
N GLY A 97 -7.55 0.91 -10.83
CA GLY A 97 -7.64 1.57 -9.52
C GLY A 97 -6.65 2.71 -9.36
N TRP A 98 -5.39 2.52 -9.74
CA TRP A 98 -4.37 3.56 -9.70
C TRP A 98 -4.65 4.71 -10.66
N ALA A 99 -5.12 4.40 -11.88
CA ALA A 99 -5.56 5.44 -12.81
C ALA A 99 -6.74 6.25 -12.27
N SER A 100 -7.68 5.61 -11.58
CA SER A 100 -8.81 6.29 -10.93
C SER A 100 -8.33 7.21 -9.81
N ALA A 101 -7.47 6.72 -8.92
CA ALA A 101 -6.89 7.52 -7.83
C ALA A 101 -6.13 8.75 -8.39
N ALA A 102 -5.35 8.57 -9.45
CA ALA A 102 -4.63 9.67 -10.09
C ALA A 102 -5.57 10.76 -10.64
N ARG A 103 -6.72 10.35 -11.25
CA ARG A 103 -7.75 11.30 -11.71
C ARG A 103 -8.35 12.08 -10.54
N GLU A 104 -8.64 11.43 -9.44
CA GLU A 104 -9.23 12.07 -8.26
C GLU A 104 -8.25 13.02 -7.56
N VAL A 105 -6.97 12.72 -7.58
CA VAL A 105 -5.92 13.59 -7.02
C VAL A 105 -5.70 14.82 -7.91
N GLY A 106 -5.71 14.63 -9.23
CA GLY A 106 -5.66 15.73 -10.20
C GLY A 106 -4.27 16.37 -10.36
N GLN A 107 -3.20 15.69 -9.99
CA GLN A 107 -1.82 16.18 -10.17
C GLN A 107 -1.30 15.92 -11.59
N GLN A 108 -1.76 14.87 -12.25
CA GLN A 108 -1.46 14.53 -13.63
C GLN A 108 -2.62 14.95 -14.53
N SER A 109 -2.31 15.34 -15.77
CA SER A 109 -3.34 15.62 -16.76
C SER A 109 -4.09 14.36 -17.19
N LEU A 110 -5.35 14.50 -17.57
CA LEU A 110 -6.15 13.36 -18.06
C LEU A 110 -5.50 12.65 -19.26
N PRO A 111 -4.88 13.35 -20.25
CA PRO A 111 -4.14 12.70 -21.33
C PRO A 111 -2.95 11.87 -20.85
N GLU A 112 -2.18 12.33 -19.85
CA GLU A 112 -1.06 11.57 -19.29
C GLU A 112 -1.54 10.29 -18.64
N ILE A 113 -2.60 10.36 -17.82
CA ILE A 113 -3.21 9.18 -17.18
C ILE A 113 -3.73 8.20 -18.24
N ALA A 114 -4.39 8.71 -19.29
CA ALA A 114 -4.90 7.89 -20.38
C ALA A 114 -3.79 7.19 -21.16
N THR A 115 -2.68 7.89 -21.41
CA THR A 115 -1.49 7.32 -22.07
C THR A 115 -0.87 6.21 -21.23
N TRP A 116 -0.66 6.46 -19.94
CA TRP A 116 -0.15 5.44 -19.00
C TRP A 116 -1.05 4.21 -18.98
N LEU A 117 -2.36 4.40 -18.86
CA LEU A 117 -3.33 3.31 -18.82
C LEU A 117 -3.32 2.48 -20.10
N THR A 118 -3.17 3.13 -21.26
CA THR A 118 -3.05 2.45 -22.55
C THR A 118 -1.80 1.58 -22.61
N HIS A 119 -0.65 2.09 -22.18
CA HIS A 119 0.60 1.32 -22.13
C HIS A 119 0.49 0.11 -21.19
N ARG A 120 -0.14 0.29 -20.01
CA ARG A 120 -0.36 -0.84 -19.07
C ARG A 120 -1.26 -1.91 -19.66
N ARG A 121 -2.38 -1.50 -20.26
CA ARG A 121 -3.32 -2.44 -20.89
C ARG A 121 -2.71 -3.17 -22.09
N ASP A 122 -1.88 -2.48 -22.87
CA ASP A 122 -1.12 -3.11 -23.96
C ASP A 122 -0.17 -4.20 -23.43
N ALA A 123 0.61 -3.89 -22.39
CA ALA A 123 1.48 -4.88 -21.76
C ALA A 123 0.70 -6.08 -21.20
N LEU A 124 -0.49 -5.86 -20.63
CA LEU A 124 -1.38 -6.91 -20.16
C LEU A 124 -1.90 -7.80 -21.30
N SER A 125 -2.28 -7.18 -22.44
CA SER A 125 -2.81 -7.90 -23.59
C SER A 125 -1.78 -8.83 -24.25
N HIS A 126 -0.49 -8.48 -24.14
CA HIS A 126 0.62 -9.28 -24.67
C HIS A 126 1.27 -10.22 -23.61
N GLU A 127 0.64 -10.40 -22.46
CA GLU A 127 1.15 -11.23 -21.36
C GLU A 127 2.57 -10.86 -20.88
N LYS A 128 2.94 -9.57 -21.01
CA LYS A 128 4.25 -9.05 -20.64
C LYS A 128 4.26 -8.29 -19.32
N SER A 129 3.07 -8.15 -18.69
CA SER A 129 2.98 -7.37 -17.45
C SER A 129 3.25 -8.23 -16.22
N SER A 130 4.16 -7.77 -15.37
CA SER A 130 4.24 -8.21 -13.98
C SER A 130 4.33 -7.00 -13.07
N ILE A 131 3.75 -7.11 -11.88
CA ILE A 131 3.69 -6.03 -10.90
C ILE A 131 4.05 -6.60 -9.53
N ARG A 132 4.95 -5.90 -8.82
CA ARG A 132 5.22 -6.17 -7.40
C ARG A 132 4.64 -5.03 -6.59
N VAL A 133 3.82 -5.36 -5.60
CA VAL A 133 3.24 -4.40 -4.65
C VAL A 133 3.84 -4.67 -3.27
N GLY A 134 4.55 -3.70 -2.73
CA GLY A 134 5.21 -3.81 -1.43
C GLY A 134 4.21 -3.83 -0.28
N HIS A 135 4.33 -4.82 0.57
CA HIS A 135 3.58 -4.94 1.81
C HIS A 135 4.50 -5.32 2.96
N ILE A 136 4.11 -4.93 4.16
CA ILE A 136 4.77 -5.32 5.41
C ILE A 136 3.73 -5.96 6.31
N ASP A 137 4.03 -7.14 6.81
CA ASP A 137 3.30 -7.76 7.91
C ASP A 137 3.95 -7.34 9.23
N VAL A 138 3.12 -7.04 10.23
CA VAL A 138 3.56 -6.61 11.56
C VAL A 138 2.91 -7.49 12.61
N PHE A 139 3.72 -8.05 13.50
CA PHE A 139 3.25 -8.71 14.72
C PHE A 139 3.84 -8.01 15.94
N ALA A 140 2.99 -7.68 16.91
CA ALA A 140 3.40 -7.07 18.16
C ALA A 140 2.79 -7.85 19.35
N ALA A 141 3.59 -8.12 20.36
CA ALA A 141 3.15 -8.83 21.57
C ALA A 141 3.65 -8.12 22.82
N PRO A 142 2.84 -8.08 23.91
CA PRO A 142 3.27 -7.53 25.18
C PRO A 142 4.38 -8.38 25.78
N ILE A 143 5.46 -7.75 26.24
CA ILE A 143 6.52 -8.45 26.96
C ILE A 143 5.96 -8.91 28.32
N ALA A 144 6.12 -10.19 28.64
CA ALA A 144 5.72 -10.73 29.95
C ALA A 144 6.44 -9.97 31.08
N ARG A 145 5.70 -9.43 32.04
CA ARG A 145 6.31 -8.93 33.28
C ARG A 145 6.75 -10.16 34.10
N ARG A 146 8.04 -10.23 34.40
CA ARG A 146 8.54 -11.16 35.42
C ARG A 146 8.14 -10.66 36.81
#